data_4b2077dd9bc720da502b3f064a21b2c3
#
_entry.id   4b2077dd9bc720da502b3f064a21b2c3
#
_cell.length_a   1.000
_cell.length_b   1.000
_cell.length_c   1.000
_cell.angle_alpha   90.00
_cell.angle_beta   90.00
_cell.angle_gamma   90.00
#
_symmetry.space_group_name_H-M   'P 1'
#
loop_
_entity.id
_entity.type
_entity.pdbx_description
1 polymer ?
#
loop_
_entity_poly.entity_id
_entity_poly.type
_entity_poly.pdbx_seq_one_letter_code
_entity_poly.pdbx_strand_id
1 'polypeptide(L)'
;GMSRRADRAASIRRINRKYAGIHPGAYRDYKANIAVYLDQSGSVSDSDLAMFAAELESLAKRVTFTLFNFDTSVDLKSERELKKNRRVVLDRTRCGGTDFSCVTKHVQSPAGKRFDGALILTDGYAPDPGICRTKLGWVICPTGELQFSKKGRDFLIQMKEPKT
;
A
#
# COMPACT_ATOMS: atom_id res chain seq x y z
N GLY A 1 20.10 -0.50 -6.24
CA GLY A 1 19.28 0.17 -7.24
C GLY A 1 17.88 -0.43 -7.25
N MET A 2 16.86 0.39 -6.96
CA MET A 2 15.47 -0.07 -7.04
C MET A 2 15.14 -0.40 -8.50
N SER A 3 14.87 -1.69 -8.78
CA SER A 3 14.38 -2.12 -10.09
C SER A 3 12.93 -1.67 -10.25
N ARG A 4 12.72 -0.48 -10.77
CA ARG A 4 11.38 -0.05 -11.20
C ARG A 4 11.02 -0.82 -12.47
N ARG A 5 10.00 -1.65 -12.42
CA ARG A 5 9.45 -2.27 -13.62
C ARG A 5 8.92 -1.19 -14.54
N ALA A 6 9.55 -1.01 -15.67
CA ALA A 6 9.12 -0.07 -16.71
C ALA A 6 8.62 -0.87 -17.91
N ASP A 7 7.34 -0.78 -18.19
CA ASP A 7 6.79 -1.26 -19.46
C ASP A 7 7.13 -0.25 -20.55
N ARG A 8 7.70 -0.72 -21.67
CA ARG A 8 7.93 0.12 -22.84
C ARG A 8 6.67 0.15 -23.69
N ALA A 9 6.09 1.31 -23.84
CA ALA A 9 4.96 1.52 -24.73
C ALA A 9 5.37 2.46 -25.88
N ALA A 10 4.93 2.14 -27.10
CA ALA A 10 5.14 3.02 -28.26
C ALA A 10 4.24 4.27 -28.15
N SER A 11 4.78 5.44 -28.45
CA SER A 11 4.05 6.69 -28.42
C SER A 11 4.29 7.52 -29.66
N ILE A 12 3.21 7.86 -30.35
CA ILE A 12 3.23 8.78 -31.50
C ILE A 12 3.52 10.22 -31.05
N ARG A 13 3.27 10.57 -29.78
CA ARG A 13 3.50 11.92 -29.24
C ARG A 13 4.97 12.21 -28.93
N ARG A 14 5.83 11.19 -28.88
CA ARG A 14 7.28 11.35 -28.72
C ARG A 14 8.00 10.79 -29.93
N ILE A 15 8.41 11.68 -30.79
CA ILE A 15 9.18 11.34 -32.01
C ILE A 15 10.60 11.00 -31.59
N ASN A 16 11.14 9.91 -32.11
CA ASN A 16 12.55 9.58 -31.94
C ASN A 16 13.41 10.61 -32.69
N ARG A 17 14.14 11.44 -31.95
CA ARG A 17 14.95 12.51 -32.51
C ARG A 17 16.07 12.04 -33.47
N LYS A 18 16.46 10.78 -33.34
CA LYS A 18 17.51 10.17 -34.19
C LYS A 18 16.98 9.73 -35.55
N TYR A 19 15.65 9.46 -35.64
CA TYR A 19 14.97 9.02 -36.86
C TYR A 19 13.59 9.74 -36.95
N ALA A 20 13.65 11.06 -37.03
CA ALA A 20 12.46 11.91 -37.09
C ALA A 20 11.54 11.53 -38.24
N GLY A 21 10.28 11.25 -37.94
CA GLY A 21 9.23 10.99 -38.92
C GLY A 21 9.02 9.53 -39.35
N ILE A 22 9.87 8.58 -38.92
CA ILE A 22 9.80 7.18 -39.40
C ILE A 22 9.42 6.20 -38.29
N HIS A 23 9.80 6.45 -37.04
CA HIS A 23 9.56 5.55 -35.93
C HIS A 23 8.92 6.26 -34.74
N PRO A 24 7.86 5.65 -34.12
CA PRO A 24 7.32 6.17 -32.88
C PRO A 24 8.37 6.11 -31.77
N GLY A 25 8.49 7.17 -30.99
CA GLY A 25 9.31 7.16 -29.78
C GLY A 25 8.74 6.17 -28.75
N ALA A 26 9.66 5.58 -27.94
CA ALA A 26 9.24 4.79 -26.79
C ALA A 26 9.25 5.64 -25.53
N TYR A 27 8.22 5.56 -24.72
CA TYR A 27 8.21 6.11 -23.36
C TYR A 27 8.20 4.98 -22.34
N ARG A 28 8.73 5.26 -21.16
CA ARG A 28 8.67 4.34 -20.04
C ARG A 28 7.48 4.73 -19.18
N ASP A 29 6.51 3.83 -19.09
CA ASP A 29 5.43 3.96 -18.14
C ASP A 29 5.86 3.32 -16.82
N TYR A 30 5.98 4.13 -15.76
CA TYR A 30 6.37 3.67 -14.44
C TYR A 30 5.11 3.35 -13.65
N LYS A 31 4.79 2.08 -13.53
CA LYS A 31 3.74 1.62 -12.60
C LYS A 31 4.35 1.43 -11.24
N ALA A 32 3.85 2.17 -10.26
CA ALA A 32 4.24 1.97 -8.86
C ALA A 32 3.73 0.61 -8.38
N ASN A 33 4.60 -0.16 -7.74
CA ASN A 33 4.24 -1.40 -7.09
C ASN A 33 4.06 -1.12 -5.59
N ILE A 34 2.82 -1.18 -5.11
CA ILE A 34 2.44 -0.78 -3.75
C ILE A 34 2.08 -2.01 -2.94
N ALA A 35 2.67 -2.14 -1.74
CA ALA A 35 2.21 -3.06 -0.72
C ALA A 35 1.14 -2.40 0.15
N VAL A 36 0.10 -3.12 0.49
CA VAL A 36 -0.92 -2.68 1.44
C VAL A 36 -0.94 -3.67 2.60
N TYR A 37 -0.84 -3.16 3.82
CA TYR A 37 -0.87 -3.94 5.04
C TYR A 37 -2.13 -3.61 5.81
N LEU A 38 -2.96 -4.63 6.05
CA LEU A 38 -4.22 -4.51 6.78
C LEU A 38 -4.05 -5.04 8.20
N ASP A 39 -4.27 -4.17 9.17
CA ASP A 39 -4.24 -4.51 10.58
C ASP A 39 -5.41 -5.44 10.93
N GLN A 40 -5.08 -6.58 11.50
CA GLN A 40 -6.02 -7.61 11.96
C GLN A 40 -6.16 -7.67 13.48
N SER A 41 -5.58 -6.69 14.19
CA SER A 41 -5.63 -6.64 15.65
C SER A 41 -7.06 -6.56 16.18
N GLY A 42 -7.23 -6.99 17.43
CA GLY A 42 -8.55 -7.01 18.07
C GLY A 42 -9.14 -5.62 18.32
N SER A 43 -8.35 -4.56 18.30
CA SER A 43 -8.79 -3.17 18.46
C SER A 43 -9.47 -2.59 17.22
N VAL A 44 -9.15 -3.12 16.02
CA VAL A 44 -9.82 -2.75 14.77
C VAL A 44 -11.19 -3.39 14.72
N SER A 45 -12.26 -2.60 14.67
CA SER A 45 -13.64 -3.08 14.62
C SER A 45 -14.03 -3.61 13.22
N ASP A 46 -15.11 -4.37 13.15
CA ASP A 46 -15.63 -4.84 11.85
C ASP A 46 -16.16 -3.69 10.99
N SER A 47 -16.64 -2.61 11.63
CA SER A 47 -17.00 -1.37 10.93
C SER A 47 -15.77 -0.67 10.32
N ASP A 48 -14.63 -0.66 11.03
CA ASP A 48 -13.38 -0.13 10.49
C ASP A 48 -12.88 -0.95 9.31
N LEU A 49 -12.96 -2.29 9.40
CA LEU A 49 -12.63 -3.18 8.28
C LEU A 49 -13.51 -2.91 7.05
N ALA A 50 -14.81 -2.66 7.24
CA ALA A 50 -15.71 -2.31 6.15
C ALA A 50 -15.32 -0.97 5.50
N MET A 51 -14.92 0.03 6.30
CA MET A 51 -14.42 1.30 5.78
C MET A 51 -13.09 1.12 5.03
N PHE A 52 -12.16 0.33 5.56
CA PHE A 52 -10.93 -0.01 4.87
C PHE A 52 -11.19 -0.73 3.54
N ALA A 53 -12.18 -1.64 3.49
CA ALA A 53 -12.58 -2.30 2.24
C ALA A 53 -13.03 -1.29 1.19
N ALA A 54 -13.86 -0.31 1.56
CA ALA A 54 -14.33 0.73 0.64
C ALA A 54 -13.18 1.60 0.10
N GLU A 55 -12.23 1.97 0.96
CA GLU A 55 -11.03 2.71 0.55
C GLU A 55 -10.14 1.89 -0.40
N LEU A 56 -9.94 0.62 -0.10
CA LEU A 56 -9.17 -0.28 -0.95
C LEU A 56 -9.86 -0.54 -2.29
N GLU A 57 -11.18 -0.61 -2.34
CA GLU A 57 -11.93 -0.66 -3.60
C GLU A 57 -11.75 0.61 -4.42
N SER A 58 -11.77 1.77 -3.77
CA SER A 58 -11.49 3.04 -4.43
C SER A 58 -10.06 3.09 -4.99
N LEU A 59 -9.09 2.60 -4.24
CA LEU A 59 -7.70 2.47 -4.68
C LEU A 59 -7.58 1.47 -5.85
N ALA A 60 -8.25 0.33 -5.78
CA ALA A 60 -8.25 -0.71 -6.81
C ALA A 60 -8.82 -0.25 -8.15
N LYS A 61 -9.64 0.80 -8.19
CA LYS A 61 -10.10 1.42 -9.45
C LYS A 61 -8.95 2.10 -10.21
N ARG A 62 -7.90 2.50 -9.50
CA ARG A 62 -6.81 3.33 -10.04
C ARG A 62 -5.53 2.56 -10.25
N VAL A 63 -5.15 1.71 -9.29
CA VAL A 63 -3.86 1.02 -9.26
C VAL A 63 -4.03 -0.45 -8.88
N THR A 64 -3.06 -1.26 -9.29
CA THR A 64 -2.90 -2.64 -8.79
C THR A 64 -1.97 -2.60 -7.58
N PHE A 65 -2.31 -3.33 -6.53
CA PHE A 65 -1.50 -3.41 -5.30
C PHE A 65 -1.51 -4.83 -4.73
N THR A 66 -0.55 -5.12 -3.87
CA THR A 66 -0.48 -6.40 -3.14
C THR A 66 -0.92 -6.19 -1.70
N LEU A 67 -1.92 -6.94 -1.25
CA LEU A 67 -2.47 -6.88 0.09
C LEU A 67 -1.87 -7.97 0.97
N PHE A 68 -1.52 -7.62 2.19
CA PHE A 68 -1.10 -8.49 3.28
C PHE A 68 -1.92 -8.20 4.52
N ASN A 69 -2.29 -9.23 5.25
CA ASN A 69 -2.81 -9.09 6.61
C ASN A 69 -1.64 -9.11 7.60
N PHE A 70 -1.71 -8.36 8.67
CA PHE A 70 -0.75 -8.40 9.75
C PHE A 70 -1.41 -8.18 11.11
N ASP A 71 -0.73 -8.60 12.15
CA ASP A 71 -1.02 -8.34 13.56
C ASP A 71 0.32 -8.08 14.29
N THR A 72 0.84 -9.01 15.04
CA THR A 72 2.22 -9.01 15.56
C THR A 72 3.23 -9.51 14.53
N SER A 73 2.77 -10.08 13.42
CA SER A 73 3.58 -10.56 12.30
C SER A 73 2.83 -10.38 10.98
N VAL A 74 3.58 -10.23 9.88
CA VAL A 74 2.99 -10.19 8.54
C VAL A 74 2.62 -11.63 8.12
N ASP A 75 1.35 -11.83 7.75
CA ASP A 75 0.89 -13.11 7.23
C ASP A 75 1.20 -13.24 5.74
N LEU A 76 2.30 -13.93 5.43
CA LEU A 76 2.72 -14.16 4.04
C LEU A 76 1.74 -15.04 3.26
N LYS A 77 0.94 -15.88 3.95
CA LYS A 77 -0.08 -16.71 3.30
C LYS A 77 -1.30 -15.89 2.85
N SER A 78 -1.50 -14.71 3.45
CA SER A 78 -2.55 -13.77 3.06
C SER A 78 -2.19 -12.93 1.84
N GLU A 79 -0.96 -13.04 1.33
CA GLU A 79 -0.51 -12.29 0.15
C GLU A 79 -1.45 -12.49 -1.03
N ARG A 80 -2.03 -11.40 -1.51
CA ARG A 80 -2.88 -11.40 -2.71
C ARG A 80 -2.71 -10.13 -3.52
N GLU A 81 -2.54 -10.30 -4.82
CA GLU A 81 -2.53 -9.19 -5.76
C GLU A 81 -3.97 -8.77 -6.10
N LEU A 82 -4.32 -7.55 -5.79
CA LEU A 82 -5.60 -6.95 -6.15
C LEU A 82 -5.43 -6.15 -7.42
N LYS A 83 -5.94 -6.71 -8.51
CA LYS A 83 -5.91 -6.09 -9.84
C LYS A 83 -6.99 -5.02 -9.94
N LYS A 84 -6.76 -4.07 -10.85
CA LYS A 84 -7.69 -2.98 -11.14
C LYS A 84 -9.12 -3.50 -11.38
N ASN A 85 -10.10 -2.80 -10.80
CA ASN A 85 -11.55 -3.09 -10.91
C ASN A 85 -11.99 -4.43 -10.29
N ARG A 86 -11.26 -4.99 -9.33
CA ARG A 86 -11.69 -6.15 -8.54
C ARG A 86 -12.33 -5.70 -7.24
N ARG A 87 -13.39 -6.40 -6.85
CA ARG A 87 -14.02 -6.21 -5.53
C ARG A 87 -13.06 -6.67 -4.44
N VAL A 88 -12.99 -5.90 -3.36
CA VAL A 88 -12.15 -6.20 -2.20
C VAL A 88 -13.02 -6.82 -1.11
N VAL A 89 -12.76 -8.07 -0.78
CA VAL A 89 -13.36 -8.74 0.37
C VAL A 89 -12.29 -8.85 1.44
N LEU A 90 -12.56 -8.30 2.62
CA LEU A 90 -11.69 -8.35 3.78
C LEU A 90 -12.31 -9.27 4.82
N ASP A 91 -11.61 -10.36 5.11
CA ASP A 91 -11.98 -11.30 6.15
C ASP A 91 -11.04 -11.13 7.34
N ARG A 92 -11.60 -11.17 8.56
CA ARG A 92 -10.80 -11.22 9.77
C ARG A 92 -10.22 -12.63 9.90
N THR A 93 -8.91 -12.73 9.76
CA THR A 93 -8.20 -14.01 9.86
C THR A 93 -7.46 -14.17 11.19
N ARG A 94 -7.24 -13.07 11.90
CA ARG A 94 -6.48 -13.00 13.15
C ARG A 94 -7.10 -12.01 14.12
N CYS A 95 -6.76 -12.10 15.40
CA CYS A 95 -7.24 -11.21 16.46
C CYS A 95 -6.16 -11.13 17.55
N GLY A 96 -4.98 -10.64 17.17
CA GLY A 96 -3.83 -10.47 18.08
C GLY A 96 -3.61 -9.02 18.50
N GLY A 97 -2.45 -8.74 19.06
CA GLY A 97 -1.94 -7.38 19.25
C GLY A 97 -1.44 -6.77 17.94
N THR A 98 -0.89 -5.56 18.01
CA THR A 98 -0.34 -4.86 16.84
C THR A 98 1.15 -4.59 17.02
N ASP A 99 1.96 -4.94 16.02
CA ASP A 99 3.38 -4.57 15.96
C ASP A 99 3.74 -4.07 14.56
N PHE A 100 3.88 -2.77 14.41
CA PHE A 100 4.27 -2.16 13.13
C PHE A 100 5.71 -2.48 12.70
N SER A 101 6.56 -2.94 13.63
CA SER A 101 7.93 -3.32 13.29
C SER A 101 8.00 -4.52 12.34
N CYS A 102 7.00 -5.41 12.39
CA CYS A 102 6.90 -6.53 11.46
C CYS A 102 6.70 -6.06 10.01
N VAL A 103 5.92 -4.99 9.81
CA VAL A 103 5.68 -4.39 8.49
C VAL A 103 6.96 -3.74 7.96
N THR A 104 7.66 -2.94 8.77
CA THR A 104 8.91 -2.30 8.36
C THR A 104 10.01 -3.32 8.05
N LYS A 105 10.10 -4.39 8.82
CA LYS A 105 11.02 -5.52 8.55
C LYS A 105 10.67 -6.22 7.23
N HIS A 106 9.39 -6.51 7.00
CA HIS A 106 8.95 -7.18 5.77
C HIS A 106 9.20 -6.32 4.53
N VAL A 107 8.83 -5.05 4.55
CA VAL A 107 9.01 -4.13 3.41
C VAL A 107 10.50 -3.90 3.07
N GLN A 108 11.38 -4.00 4.06
CA GLN A 108 12.83 -3.88 3.87
C GLN A 108 13.52 -5.22 3.56
N SER A 109 12.81 -6.33 3.70
CA SER A 109 13.31 -7.67 3.37
C SER A 109 13.55 -7.84 1.87
N PRO A 110 14.28 -8.87 1.43
CA PRO A 110 14.43 -9.18 0.01
C PRO A 110 13.10 -9.32 -0.73
N ALA A 111 12.08 -9.91 -0.09
CA ALA A 111 10.73 -10.04 -0.64
C ALA A 111 10.00 -8.69 -0.77
N GLY A 112 10.19 -7.79 0.20
CA GLY A 112 9.56 -6.47 0.23
C GLY A 112 10.22 -5.44 -0.67
N LYS A 113 11.48 -5.62 -1.06
CA LYS A 113 12.23 -4.68 -1.93
C LYS A 113 11.60 -4.46 -3.31
N ARG A 114 10.68 -5.31 -3.72
CA ARG A 114 9.91 -5.15 -4.97
C ARG A 114 8.90 -4.00 -4.90
N PHE A 115 8.55 -3.53 -3.71
CA PHE A 115 7.56 -2.48 -3.51
C PHE A 115 8.22 -1.10 -3.47
N ASP A 116 7.61 -0.15 -4.17
CA ASP A 116 8.05 1.26 -4.21
C ASP A 116 7.56 2.05 -3.00
N GLY A 117 6.50 1.59 -2.35
CA GLY A 117 5.90 2.17 -1.15
C GLY A 117 4.96 1.18 -0.47
N ALA A 118 4.57 1.50 0.74
CA ALA A 118 3.63 0.71 1.52
C ALA A 118 2.54 1.58 2.15
N LEU A 119 1.30 1.07 2.16
CA LEU A 119 0.18 1.63 2.90
C LEU A 119 -0.13 0.73 4.07
N ILE A 120 -0.37 1.31 5.24
CA ILE A 120 -0.72 0.60 6.47
C ILE A 120 -2.09 1.11 6.91
N LEU A 121 -3.08 0.22 6.93
CA LEU A 121 -4.44 0.49 7.37
C LEU A 121 -4.59 -0.05 8.78
N THR A 122 -4.81 0.84 9.76
CA THR A 122 -4.79 0.51 11.19
C THR A 122 -5.61 1.52 12.00
N ASP A 123 -5.87 1.22 13.26
CA ASP A 123 -6.37 2.18 14.25
C ASP A 123 -5.24 3.02 14.89
N GLY A 124 -3.99 2.65 14.67
CA GLY A 124 -2.81 3.40 15.08
C GLY A 124 -2.30 3.09 16.50
N TYR A 125 -2.94 2.19 17.22
CA TYR A 125 -2.59 1.87 18.61
C TYR A 125 -1.47 0.85 18.72
N ALA A 126 -0.27 1.26 18.30
CA ALA A 126 0.96 0.48 18.48
C ALA A 126 2.19 1.40 18.54
N PRO A 127 3.32 0.93 19.10
CA PRO A 127 4.52 1.73 19.21
C PRO A 127 5.17 2.02 17.85
N ASP A 128 6.00 3.07 17.85
CA ASP A 128 6.79 3.50 16.69
C ASP A 128 7.63 2.34 16.12
N PRO A 129 7.47 2.00 14.83
CA PRO A 129 8.20 0.90 14.19
C PRO A 129 9.68 1.22 13.89
N GLY A 130 10.15 2.41 14.21
CA GLY A 130 11.49 2.86 13.87
C GLY A 130 11.59 3.45 12.44
N ILE A 131 12.84 3.55 11.95
CA ILE A 131 13.12 4.15 10.65
C ILE A 131 12.92 3.11 9.55
N CYS A 132 12.15 3.47 8.52
CA CYS A 132 11.98 2.71 7.29
C CYS A 132 12.54 3.47 6.09
N ARG A 133 13.28 2.78 5.22
CA ARG A 133 13.80 3.37 3.97
C ARG A 133 12.71 3.51 2.91
N THR A 134 11.74 2.60 2.92
CA THR A 134 10.58 2.64 2.04
C THR A 134 9.59 3.67 2.57
N LYS A 135 9.00 4.46 1.68
CA LYS A 135 7.97 5.43 2.04
C LYS A 135 6.73 4.72 2.55
N LEU A 136 6.27 5.08 3.75
CA LEU A 136 5.07 4.55 4.38
C LEU A 136 3.92 5.55 4.29
N GLY A 137 2.73 5.06 4.03
CA GLY A 137 1.48 5.79 4.17
C GLY A 137 0.64 5.17 5.28
N TRP A 138 0.22 5.99 6.22
CA TRP A 138 -0.62 5.58 7.34
C TRP A 138 -2.06 5.98 7.05
N VAL A 139 -2.96 5.01 7.01
CA VAL A 139 -4.40 5.21 6.85
C VAL A 139 -5.06 4.80 8.14
N ILE A 140 -5.55 5.80 8.88
CA ILE A 140 -6.08 5.61 10.23
C ILE A 140 -7.61 5.67 10.19
N CYS A 141 -8.28 4.72 10.86
CA CYS A 141 -9.73 4.74 10.99
C CYS A 141 -10.21 5.99 11.74
N PRO A 142 -11.50 6.39 11.65
CA PRO A 142 -11.99 7.64 12.23
C PRO A 142 -11.80 7.73 13.75
N THR A 143 -11.90 6.59 14.44
CA THR A 143 -11.77 6.50 15.91
C THR A 143 -10.35 6.26 16.38
N GLY A 144 -9.42 6.01 15.44
CA GLY A 144 -8.02 5.71 15.73
C GLY A 144 -7.14 6.95 15.80
N GLU A 145 -5.96 6.77 16.38
CA GLU A 145 -4.93 7.80 16.47
C GLU A 145 -3.54 7.18 16.41
N LEU A 146 -2.66 7.75 15.58
CA LEU A 146 -1.28 7.29 15.51
C LEU A 146 -0.52 7.70 16.77
N GLN A 147 0.01 6.73 17.51
CA GLN A 147 0.67 6.95 18.81
C GLN A 147 2.10 7.54 18.71
N PHE A 148 2.55 7.87 17.50
CA PHE A 148 3.87 8.46 17.25
C PHE A 148 3.80 9.46 16.10
N SER A 149 4.79 10.33 15.98
CA SER A 149 4.88 11.28 14.87
C SER A 149 5.37 10.58 13.61
N LYS A 150 4.68 10.80 12.49
CA LYS A 150 5.12 10.32 11.18
C LYS A 150 6.52 10.83 10.85
N LYS A 151 7.32 10.01 10.16
CA LYS A 151 8.73 10.31 9.89
C LYS A 151 8.96 10.75 8.44
N GLY A 152 9.76 11.79 8.30
CA GLY A 152 10.33 12.20 7.01
C GLY A 152 9.32 12.30 5.88
N ARG A 153 9.42 11.40 4.90
CA ARG A 153 8.58 11.37 3.69
C ARG A 153 7.27 10.61 3.85
N ASP A 154 7.00 10.07 5.02
CA ASP A 154 5.76 9.35 5.30
C ASP A 154 4.57 10.31 5.29
N PHE A 155 3.39 9.79 4.96
CA PHE A 155 2.16 10.56 4.99
C PHE A 155 1.11 9.88 5.87
N LEU A 156 0.17 10.68 6.35
CA LEU A 156 -0.94 10.27 7.20
C LEU A 156 -2.25 10.69 6.56
N ILE A 157 -3.18 9.75 6.45
CA ILE A 157 -4.56 9.99 6.06
C ILE A 157 -5.44 9.56 7.21
N GLN A 158 -6.15 10.52 7.81
CA GLN A 158 -7.21 10.23 8.77
C GLN A 158 -8.52 10.03 8.00
N MET A 159 -9.12 8.85 8.13
CA MET A 159 -10.42 8.58 7.54
C MET A 159 -11.51 9.41 8.27
N LYS A 160 -12.56 9.75 7.55
CA LYS A 160 -13.73 10.43 8.11
C LYS A 160 -14.88 9.43 8.23
N GLU A 161 -15.68 9.59 9.25
CA GLU A 161 -16.93 8.84 9.32
C GLU A 161 -17.78 9.09 8.08
N PRO A 162 -18.42 8.03 7.53
CA PRO A 162 -19.35 8.22 6.43
C PRO A 162 -20.47 9.17 6.89
N LYS A 163 -20.72 10.22 6.11
CA LYS A 163 -21.86 11.10 6.37
C LYS A 163 -23.14 10.27 6.20
N THR A 164 -23.85 10.09 7.28
CA THR A 164 -25.22 9.55 7.30
C THR A 164 -26.15 10.43 6.51
#